data_f5127f9967fc263ae5354abeda074064
#
_entry.id   f5127f9967fc263ae5354abeda074064
#
_cell.length_a   1.000
_cell.length_b   1.000
_cell.length_c   1.000
_cell.angle_alpha   90.00
_cell.angle_beta   90.00
_cell.angle_gamma   90.00
#
_symmetry.space_group_name_H-M   'P 1'
#
loop_
_entity.id
_entity.type
_entity.pdbx_description
1 polymer ?
#
loop_
_entity_poly.entity_id
_entity_poly.type
_entity_poly.pdbx_seq_one_letter_code
_entity_poly.pdbx_strand_id
1 'polypeptide(L)'
;MTKRIFRSIMLVSAVCMVTGLAFLMGVLYHFFGNQLEKELKAEASYLELAVEENGESALEKLPKNSARVTWIAEDGTVIFDNKADAFDMSNHNDREEIKDAQKNGAGTSVRQSDTLGEKTVYYAKRLSDNSILRISSNQYTVIALLKQLIFPAVCVLVLMILLGAFFASRLSKHIVTPLNELDLEHPDEIDTYDEMAPFITKINKQQKTIQKQLSDAKRQQKEFQIITRQMQEGLLVIDTQTRSE
;
A
#
# COMPACT_ATOMS: atom_id res chain seq x y z
N MET A 1 -7.30 -5.17 -27.41
CA MET A 1 -7.89 -4.68 -26.15
C MET A 1 -7.31 -5.36 -24.92
N THR A 2 -7.15 -6.65 -24.89
CA THR A 2 -6.66 -7.50 -23.79
C THR A 2 -5.38 -6.99 -23.11
N LYS A 3 -4.33 -6.64 -23.90
CA LYS A 3 -3.05 -6.17 -23.35
C LYS A 3 -3.14 -4.83 -22.60
N ARG A 4 -4.07 -3.93 -22.98
CA ARG A 4 -4.26 -2.64 -22.28
C ARG A 4 -4.98 -2.85 -20.95
N ILE A 5 -6.04 -3.64 -20.95
CA ILE A 5 -6.80 -3.99 -19.74
C ILE A 5 -5.90 -4.71 -18.75
N PHE A 6 -5.14 -5.71 -19.20
CA PHE A 6 -4.17 -6.43 -18.39
C PHE A 6 -3.15 -5.48 -17.73
N ARG A 7 -2.52 -4.58 -18.53
CA ARG A 7 -1.54 -3.62 -17.98
C ARG A 7 -2.18 -2.67 -16.95
N SER A 8 -3.40 -2.20 -17.20
CA SER A 8 -4.08 -1.30 -16.26
C SER A 8 -4.39 -2.00 -14.93
N ILE A 9 -4.89 -3.23 -14.96
CA ILE A 9 -5.16 -4.02 -13.76
C ILE A 9 -3.85 -4.27 -13.00
N MET A 10 -2.79 -4.69 -13.69
CA MET A 10 -1.49 -4.94 -13.07
C MET A 10 -0.89 -3.68 -12.44
N LEU A 11 -1.01 -2.53 -13.11
CA LEU A 11 -0.50 -1.26 -12.59
C LEU A 11 -1.26 -0.86 -11.32
N VAL A 12 -2.60 -0.89 -11.35
CA VAL A 12 -3.42 -0.56 -10.18
C VAL A 12 -3.13 -1.51 -9.03
N SER A 13 -3.08 -2.83 -9.28
CA SER A 13 -2.70 -3.81 -8.26
C SER A 13 -1.33 -3.53 -7.64
N ALA A 14 -0.32 -3.26 -8.46
CA ALA A 14 1.03 -2.97 -7.99
C ALA A 14 1.07 -1.70 -7.12
N VAL A 15 0.39 -0.63 -7.54
CA VAL A 15 0.30 0.62 -6.77
C VAL A 15 -0.40 0.38 -5.42
N CYS A 16 -1.55 -0.30 -5.42
CA CYS A 16 -2.26 -0.62 -4.18
C CYS A 16 -1.40 -1.46 -3.22
N MET A 17 -0.65 -2.43 -3.74
CA MET A 17 0.20 -3.29 -2.93
C MET A 17 1.39 -2.53 -2.34
N VAL A 18 2.06 -1.69 -3.13
CA VAL A 18 3.18 -0.86 -2.64
C VAL A 18 2.69 0.14 -1.59
N THR A 19 1.54 0.77 -1.83
CA THR A 19 0.93 1.71 -0.87
C THR A 19 0.55 1.01 0.42
N GLY A 20 -0.08 -0.18 0.33
CA GLY A 20 -0.43 -0.99 1.49
C GLY A 20 0.78 -1.44 2.29
N LEU A 21 1.86 -1.86 1.61
CA LEU A 21 3.12 -2.23 2.28
C LEU A 21 3.77 -1.03 2.98
N ALA A 22 3.83 0.13 2.34
CA ALA A 22 4.36 1.36 2.94
C ALA A 22 3.55 1.78 4.17
N PHE A 23 2.23 1.70 4.10
CA PHE A 23 1.34 1.97 5.23
C PHE A 23 1.60 0.99 6.39
N LEU A 24 1.68 -0.31 6.10
CA LEU A 24 1.96 -1.35 7.10
C LEU A 24 3.30 -1.10 7.78
N MET A 25 4.36 -0.79 7.02
CA MET A 25 5.67 -0.47 7.57
C MET A 25 5.63 0.77 8.48
N GLY A 26 4.85 1.79 8.13
CA GLY A 26 4.63 2.96 8.98
C GLY A 26 3.94 2.60 10.30
N VAL A 27 2.91 1.78 10.26
CA VAL A 27 2.21 1.28 11.46
C VAL A 27 3.15 0.46 12.34
N LEU A 28 3.91 -0.46 11.76
CA LEU A 28 4.88 -1.29 12.49
C LEU A 28 5.97 -0.43 13.15
N TYR A 29 6.49 0.59 12.44
CA TYR A 29 7.47 1.51 12.99
C TYR A 29 6.94 2.20 14.25
N HIS A 30 5.73 2.74 14.22
CA HIS A 30 5.09 3.35 15.38
C HIS A 30 4.81 2.34 16.49
N PHE A 31 4.32 1.16 16.14
CA PHE A 31 4.04 0.12 17.11
C PHE A 31 5.30 -0.31 17.88
N PHE A 32 6.39 -0.62 17.17
CA PHE A 32 7.65 -1.01 17.81
C PHE A 32 8.28 0.12 18.60
N GLY A 33 8.15 1.38 18.14
CA GLY A 33 8.61 2.54 18.91
C GLY A 33 7.91 2.66 20.26
N ASN A 34 6.58 2.56 20.26
CA ASN A 34 5.78 2.58 21.49
C ASN A 34 6.04 1.37 22.39
N GLN A 35 6.29 0.21 21.78
CA GLN A 35 6.63 -1.02 22.52
C GLN A 35 7.97 -0.86 23.25
N LEU A 36 8.98 -0.32 22.57
CA LEU A 36 10.29 -0.06 23.18
C LEU A 36 10.19 0.86 24.41
N GLU A 37 9.38 1.93 24.31
CA GLU A 37 9.16 2.82 25.46
C GLU A 37 8.50 2.09 26.64
N LYS A 38 7.51 1.24 26.38
CA LYS A 38 6.86 0.43 27.42
C LYS A 38 7.83 -0.56 28.07
N GLU A 39 8.70 -1.17 27.28
CA GLU A 39 9.73 -2.08 27.79
C GLU A 39 10.72 -1.36 28.71
N LEU A 40 11.19 -0.18 28.29
CA LEU A 40 12.09 0.64 29.14
C LEU A 40 11.41 1.06 30.45
N LYS A 41 10.13 1.44 30.42
CA LYS A 41 9.35 1.75 31.63
C LYS A 41 9.21 0.55 32.56
N ALA A 42 8.92 -0.61 32.01
CA ALA A 42 8.82 -1.83 32.79
C ALA A 42 10.16 -2.22 33.40
N GLU A 43 11.25 -2.19 32.61
CA GLU A 43 12.59 -2.49 33.06
C GLU A 43 13.01 -1.50 34.19
N ALA A 44 12.72 -0.19 34.04
CA ALA A 44 12.98 0.80 35.08
C ALA A 44 12.28 0.49 36.38
N SER A 45 11.01 0.02 36.29
CA SER A 45 10.26 -0.33 37.52
C SER A 45 10.78 -1.59 38.21
N TYR A 46 11.28 -2.56 37.47
CA TYR A 46 11.96 -3.72 38.08
C TYR A 46 13.29 -3.35 38.70
N LEU A 47 14.07 -2.54 38.00
CA LEU A 47 15.39 -2.12 38.52
C LEU A 47 15.27 -1.16 39.72
N GLU A 48 14.23 -0.32 39.75
CA GLU A 48 13.93 0.51 40.92
C GLU A 48 13.82 -0.35 42.19
N LEU A 49 12.98 -1.39 42.16
CA LEU A 49 12.83 -2.30 43.30
C LEU A 49 14.15 -3.00 43.67
N ALA A 50 14.93 -3.42 42.67
CA ALA A 50 16.20 -4.08 42.89
C ALA A 50 17.26 -3.15 43.49
N VAL A 51 17.29 -1.88 43.05
CA VAL A 51 18.23 -0.87 43.58
C VAL A 51 17.82 -0.40 44.97
N GLU A 52 16.54 -0.23 45.25
CA GLU A 52 16.04 0.11 46.56
C GLU A 52 16.36 -0.98 47.60
N GLU A 53 16.37 -2.26 47.20
CA GLU A 53 16.65 -3.38 48.11
C GLU A 53 18.14 -3.69 48.25
N ASN A 54 18.92 -3.63 47.16
CA ASN A 54 20.29 -4.14 47.12
C ASN A 54 21.34 -3.10 46.67
N GLY A 55 20.93 -1.86 46.38
CA GLY A 55 21.82 -0.78 45.94
C GLY A 55 22.56 -1.12 44.63
N GLU A 56 23.81 -0.67 44.52
CA GLU A 56 24.68 -0.84 43.35
C GLU A 56 24.91 -2.29 42.98
N SER A 57 24.97 -3.19 43.99
CA SER A 57 25.19 -4.64 43.74
C SER A 57 24.12 -5.32 42.88
N ALA A 58 22.92 -4.72 42.82
CA ALA A 58 21.85 -5.20 41.90
C ALA A 58 22.20 -4.86 40.44
N LEU A 59 22.81 -3.74 40.18
CA LEU A 59 23.18 -3.25 38.85
C LEU A 59 24.42 -3.96 38.29
N GLU A 60 25.39 -4.31 39.17
CA GLU A 60 26.60 -5.08 38.77
C GLU A 60 26.26 -6.47 38.21
N LYS A 61 25.16 -7.06 38.63
CA LYS A 61 24.70 -8.38 38.20
C LYS A 61 23.95 -8.38 36.88
N LEU A 62 23.74 -7.21 36.26
CA LEU A 62 23.01 -7.12 35.00
C LEU A 62 23.77 -7.83 33.89
N PRO A 63 23.04 -8.57 33.01
CA PRO A 63 23.63 -9.20 31.84
C PRO A 63 24.30 -8.17 30.90
N LYS A 64 25.43 -8.52 30.32
CA LYS A 64 26.16 -7.63 29.37
C LYS A 64 25.32 -7.18 28.18
N ASN A 65 24.29 -7.94 27.82
CA ASN A 65 23.37 -7.64 26.70
C ASN A 65 22.11 -6.84 27.12
N SER A 66 21.99 -6.46 28.39
CA SER A 66 20.88 -5.62 28.86
C SER A 66 20.95 -4.22 28.25
N ALA A 67 19.84 -3.49 28.35
CA ALA A 67 19.81 -2.06 28.07
C ALA A 67 20.91 -1.32 28.84
N ARG A 68 21.32 -0.16 28.37
CA ARG A 68 22.25 0.66 29.15
C ARG A 68 21.52 1.25 30.33
N VAL A 69 22.04 0.98 31.52
CA VAL A 69 21.52 1.47 32.79
C VAL A 69 22.55 2.40 33.40
N THR A 70 22.11 3.60 33.74
CA THR A 70 22.92 4.64 34.41
C THR A 70 22.20 5.05 35.68
N TRP A 71 22.87 4.98 36.83
CA TRP A 71 22.38 5.50 38.11
C TRP A 71 23.03 6.86 38.39
N ILE A 72 22.22 7.85 38.70
CA ILE A 72 22.61 9.25 38.74
C ILE A 72 22.17 9.83 40.07
N ALA A 73 23.06 10.51 40.74
CA ALA A 73 22.76 11.23 41.97
C ALA A 73 21.82 12.43 41.70
N GLU A 74 21.24 12.98 42.77
CA GLU A 74 20.34 14.15 42.70
C GLU A 74 21.00 15.37 42.05
N ASP A 75 22.31 15.54 42.21
CA ASP A 75 23.10 16.62 41.62
C ASP A 75 23.48 16.39 40.14
N GLY A 76 23.09 15.25 39.57
CA GLY A 76 23.38 14.85 38.18
C GLY A 76 24.73 14.12 38.02
N THR A 77 25.45 13.83 39.08
CA THR A 77 26.66 13.02 39.03
C THR A 77 26.34 11.56 38.77
N VAL A 78 27.09 10.92 37.88
CA VAL A 78 26.87 9.47 37.55
C VAL A 78 27.51 8.63 38.65
N ILE A 79 26.69 7.81 39.34
CA ILE A 79 27.12 6.87 40.38
C ILE A 79 27.58 5.54 39.73
N PHE A 80 26.80 5.05 38.78
CA PHE A 80 27.03 3.76 38.12
C PHE A 80 26.59 3.79 36.65
N ASP A 81 27.30 3.09 35.77
CA ASP A 81 26.88 2.81 34.41
C ASP A 81 27.37 1.41 33.98
N ASN A 82 26.49 0.58 33.44
CA ASN A 82 26.83 -0.81 33.06
C ASN A 82 27.61 -0.93 31.73
N LYS A 83 27.84 0.16 30.99
CA LYS A 83 28.51 0.15 29.68
C LYS A 83 29.78 1.00 29.64
N ALA A 84 29.98 1.95 30.54
CA ALA A 84 31.11 2.85 30.58
C ALA A 84 31.52 3.14 32.01
N ASP A 85 32.75 3.66 32.20
CA ASP A 85 33.20 4.05 33.52
C ASP A 85 32.46 5.33 33.98
N ALA A 86 31.87 5.28 35.15
CA ALA A 86 31.11 6.41 35.74
C ALA A 86 32.01 7.62 35.96
N PHE A 87 33.30 7.42 36.29
CA PHE A 87 34.27 8.51 36.56
C PHE A 87 34.59 9.33 35.31
N ASP A 88 34.48 8.74 34.11
CA ASP A 88 34.77 9.44 32.85
C ASP A 88 33.55 10.20 32.32
N MET A 89 32.41 10.11 33.00
CA MET A 89 31.18 10.73 32.55
C MET A 89 31.00 12.16 33.05
N SER A 90 30.58 13.04 32.17
CA SER A 90 30.14 14.39 32.52
C SER A 90 28.83 14.34 33.30
N ASN A 91 28.60 15.41 34.10
CA ASN A 91 27.33 15.57 34.80
C ASN A 91 26.12 15.55 33.83
N HIS A 92 25.05 14.87 34.23
CA HIS A 92 23.89 14.62 33.41
C HIS A 92 22.67 15.50 33.74
N ASN A 93 22.82 16.47 34.65
CA ASN A 93 21.72 17.30 35.11
C ASN A 93 21.03 18.11 34.00
N ASP A 94 21.76 18.42 32.92
CA ASP A 94 21.23 19.18 31.79
C ASP A 94 20.38 18.39 30.81
N ARG A 95 20.29 17.09 30.98
CA ARG A 95 19.55 16.20 30.09
C ARG A 95 18.03 16.33 30.28
N GLU A 96 17.26 16.38 29.18
CA GLU A 96 15.81 16.57 29.22
C GLU A 96 15.11 15.50 30.06
N GLU A 97 15.43 14.23 29.84
CA GLU A 97 14.86 13.11 30.58
C GLU A 97 15.14 13.20 32.08
N ILE A 98 16.31 13.76 32.47
CA ILE A 98 16.69 13.94 33.88
C ILE A 98 15.90 15.10 34.51
N LYS A 99 15.83 16.24 33.81
CA LYS A 99 15.03 17.41 34.27
C LYS A 99 13.55 17.05 34.43
N ASP A 100 13.02 16.27 33.50
CA ASP A 100 11.63 15.81 33.58
C ASP A 100 11.43 14.81 34.72
N ALA A 101 12.37 13.89 34.93
CA ALA A 101 12.31 12.94 36.04
C ALA A 101 12.40 13.66 37.41
N GLN A 102 13.25 14.69 37.54
CA GLN A 102 13.32 15.50 38.74
C GLN A 102 12.00 16.22 39.06
N LYS A 103 11.32 16.76 38.06
CA LYS A 103 10.05 17.50 38.22
C LYS A 103 8.84 16.61 38.41
N ASN A 104 8.72 15.59 37.55
CA ASN A 104 7.49 14.81 37.37
C ASN A 104 7.61 13.37 37.89
N GLY A 105 8.77 12.95 38.40
CA GLY A 105 9.04 11.58 38.84
C GLY A 105 9.54 10.66 37.72
N ALA A 106 9.26 10.99 36.46
CA ALA A 106 9.78 10.27 35.30
C ALA A 106 9.94 11.20 34.10
N GLY A 107 10.86 10.88 33.21
CA GLY A 107 11.10 11.63 31.98
C GLY A 107 11.50 10.71 30.82
N THR A 108 11.16 11.09 29.62
CA THR A 108 11.54 10.36 28.39
C THR A 108 12.12 11.33 27.37
N SER A 109 13.24 10.99 26.75
CA SER A 109 13.77 11.76 25.62
C SER A 109 14.26 10.82 24.51
N VAL A 110 14.26 11.36 23.30
CA VAL A 110 14.78 10.65 22.13
C VAL A 110 15.85 11.53 21.49
N ARG A 111 17.08 11.05 21.44
CA ARG A 111 18.20 11.79 20.85
C ARG A 111 18.86 11.01 19.74
N GLN A 112 19.31 11.72 18.72
CA GLN A 112 20.14 11.15 17.67
C GLN A 112 21.60 11.21 18.11
N SER A 113 22.31 10.09 18.01
CA SER A 113 23.75 10.07 18.24
C SER A 113 24.45 10.77 17.08
N ASP A 114 25.19 11.84 17.37
CA ASP A 114 25.94 12.61 16.36
C ASP A 114 27.04 11.79 15.68
N THR A 115 27.51 10.73 16.33
CA THR A 115 28.62 9.89 15.85
C THR A 115 28.16 8.67 15.03
N LEU A 116 26.99 8.12 15.30
CA LEU A 116 26.50 6.88 14.70
C LEU A 116 25.19 7.04 13.91
N GLY A 117 24.58 8.24 13.94
CA GLY A 117 23.28 8.48 13.28
C GLY A 117 22.12 7.71 13.89
N GLU A 118 22.33 7.06 15.03
CA GLU A 118 21.35 6.20 15.71
C GLU A 118 20.51 7.02 16.67
N LYS A 119 19.20 6.82 16.63
CA LYS A 119 18.29 7.35 17.63
C LYS A 119 18.32 6.47 18.86
N THR A 120 18.57 7.08 20.04
CA THR A 120 18.53 6.40 21.32
C THR A 120 17.35 6.94 22.12
N VAL A 121 16.55 6.04 22.65
CA VAL A 121 15.44 6.36 23.56
C VAL A 121 15.99 6.25 24.99
N TYR A 122 15.76 7.30 25.75
CA TYR A 122 16.13 7.40 27.17
C TYR A 122 14.85 7.47 27.99
N TYR A 123 14.79 6.66 29.02
CA TYR A 123 13.77 6.75 30.05
C TYR A 123 14.48 6.94 31.43
N ALA A 124 14.08 7.96 32.17
CA ALA A 124 14.59 8.26 33.47
C ALA A 124 13.47 8.18 34.51
N LYS A 125 13.73 7.56 35.64
CA LYS A 125 12.82 7.47 36.77
C LYS A 125 13.51 7.91 38.04
N ARG A 126 12.86 8.80 38.81
CA ARG A 126 13.33 9.23 40.09
C ARG A 126 13.00 8.19 41.15
N LEU A 127 14.01 7.81 41.96
CA LEU A 127 13.89 6.87 43.05
C LEU A 127 13.45 7.60 44.34
N SER A 128 13.19 6.82 45.40
CA SER A 128 12.74 7.31 46.69
C SER A 128 13.76 8.21 47.40
N ASP A 129 15.05 8.03 47.16
CA ASP A 129 16.19 8.80 47.67
C ASP A 129 16.54 10.05 46.82
N ASN A 130 15.69 10.44 45.87
CA ASN A 130 15.89 11.49 44.86
C ASN A 130 16.96 11.19 43.81
N SER A 131 17.66 10.07 43.85
CA SER A 131 18.53 9.66 42.77
C SER A 131 17.69 9.27 41.55
N ILE A 132 18.32 9.17 40.37
CA ILE A 132 17.63 8.91 39.12
C ILE A 132 18.22 7.66 38.44
N LEU A 133 17.36 6.72 38.15
CA LEU A 133 17.69 5.57 37.33
C LEU A 133 17.33 5.86 35.86
N ARG A 134 18.34 5.93 35.00
CA ARG A 134 18.17 6.14 33.58
C ARG A 134 18.45 4.86 32.81
N ILE A 135 17.50 4.45 31.97
CA ILE A 135 17.65 3.32 31.06
C ILE A 135 17.62 3.83 29.63
N SER A 136 18.47 3.29 28.78
CA SER A 136 18.49 3.66 27.37
C SER A 136 18.64 2.45 26.47
N SER A 137 17.95 2.52 25.35
CA SER A 137 18.05 1.54 24.29
C SER A 137 18.12 2.24 22.94
N ASN A 138 18.94 1.69 22.04
CA ASN A 138 19.05 2.23 20.70
C ASN A 138 17.80 1.87 19.89
N GLN A 139 17.21 2.87 19.26
CA GLN A 139 16.13 2.67 18.27
C GLN A 139 16.59 1.85 17.06
N TYR A 140 17.90 1.57 16.97
CA TYR A 140 18.49 0.62 16.03
C TYR A 140 17.80 -0.73 16.05
N THR A 141 17.34 -1.17 17.23
CA THR A 141 16.58 -2.43 17.38
C THR A 141 15.29 -2.42 16.55
N VAL A 142 14.56 -1.30 16.53
CA VAL A 142 13.34 -1.15 15.72
C VAL A 142 13.66 -1.20 14.22
N ILE A 143 14.70 -0.49 13.80
CA ILE A 143 15.15 -0.46 12.41
C ILE A 143 15.69 -1.84 11.98
N ALA A 144 16.43 -2.51 12.87
CA ALA A 144 16.93 -3.86 12.60
C ALA A 144 15.78 -4.87 12.45
N LEU A 145 14.76 -4.81 13.30
CA LEU A 145 13.55 -5.63 13.18
C LEU A 145 12.80 -5.35 11.87
N LEU A 146 12.65 -4.08 11.50
CA LEU A 146 12.04 -3.71 10.22
C LEU A 146 12.84 -4.22 9.03
N LYS A 147 14.19 -4.15 9.08
CA LYS A 147 15.06 -4.71 8.04
C LYS A 147 14.87 -6.23 7.90
N GLN A 148 14.74 -6.96 9.00
CA GLN A 148 14.46 -8.40 8.97
C GLN A 148 13.10 -8.71 8.33
N LEU A 149 12.12 -7.82 8.47
CA LEU A 149 10.79 -7.96 7.87
C LEU A 149 10.76 -7.60 6.38
N ILE A 150 11.76 -6.86 5.86
CA ILE A 150 11.79 -6.47 4.44
C ILE A 150 11.85 -7.70 3.53
N PHE A 151 12.68 -8.67 3.84
CA PHE A 151 12.83 -9.86 2.99
C PHE A 151 11.51 -10.66 2.87
N PRO A 152 10.85 -11.08 3.95
CA PRO A 152 9.56 -11.77 3.84
C PRO A 152 8.48 -10.87 3.22
N ALA A 153 8.49 -9.56 3.48
CA ALA A 153 7.54 -8.63 2.86
C ALA A 153 7.71 -8.54 1.34
N VAL A 154 8.96 -8.50 0.86
CA VAL A 154 9.27 -8.54 -0.58
C VAL A 154 8.85 -9.88 -1.19
N CYS A 155 9.09 -11.00 -0.51
CA CYS A 155 8.63 -12.31 -0.98
C CYS A 155 7.11 -12.38 -1.14
N VAL A 156 6.36 -11.87 -0.16
CA VAL A 156 4.90 -11.77 -0.24
C VAL A 156 4.47 -10.86 -1.38
N LEU A 157 5.11 -9.70 -1.54
CA LEU A 157 4.83 -8.76 -2.63
C LEU A 157 5.02 -9.43 -4.00
N VAL A 158 6.14 -10.12 -4.20
CA VAL A 158 6.44 -10.83 -5.46
C VAL A 158 5.38 -11.93 -5.70
N LEU A 159 5.08 -12.74 -4.68
CA LEU A 159 4.06 -13.77 -4.78
C LEU A 159 2.69 -13.21 -5.18
N MET A 160 2.28 -12.11 -4.56
CA MET A 160 1.01 -11.45 -4.87
C MET A 160 0.99 -10.87 -6.28
N ILE A 161 2.11 -10.31 -6.77
CA ILE A 161 2.23 -9.84 -8.16
C ILE A 161 2.10 -11.02 -9.13
N LEU A 162 2.73 -12.15 -8.86
CA LEU A 162 2.62 -13.35 -9.69
C LEU A 162 1.20 -13.90 -9.73
N LEU A 163 0.55 -14.00 -8.57
CA LEU A 163 -0.86 -14.40 -8.47
C LEU A 163 -1.76 -13.41 -9.19
N GLY A 164 -1.56 -12.11 -9.00
CA GLY A 164 -2.29 -11.07 -9.70
C GLY A 164 -2.13 -11.15 -11.22
N ALA A 165 -0.92 -11.39 -11.71
CA ALA A 165 -0.64 -11.61 -13.12
C ALA A 165 -1.35 -12.85 -13.66
N PHE A 166 -1.32 -13.95 -12.91
CA PHE A 166 -2.02 -15.18 -13.25
C PHE A 166 -3.53 -14.97 -13.38
N PHE A 167 -4.16 -14.41 -12.35
CA PHE A 167 -5.60 -14.15 -12.36
C PHE A 167 -6.00 -13.11 -13.39
N ALA A 168 -5.24 -12.00 -13.52
CA ALA A 168 -5.51 -10.99 -14.53
C ALA A 168 -5.42 -11.54 -15.95
N SER A 169 -4.45 -12.43 -16.23
CA SER A 169 -4.32 -13.05 -17.55
C SER A 169 -5.48 -13.99 -17.84
N ARG A 170 -5.91 -14.75 -16.83
CA ARG A 170 -7.02 -15.70 -16.97
C ARG A 170 -8.35 -14.96 -17.13
N LEU A 171 -8.61 -13.96 -16.30
CA LEU A 171 -9.82 -13.16 -16.35
C LEU A 171 -9.91 -12.35 -17.65
N SER A 172 -8.80 -11.74 -18.07
CA SER A 172 -8.75 -10.99 -19.34
C SER A 172 -9.04 -11.87 -20.56
N LYS A 173 -8.56 -13.11 -20.57
CA LYS A 173 -8.89 -14.08 -21.63
C LYS A 173 -10.37 -14.48 -21.57
N HIS A 174 -10.88 -14.75 -20.38
CA HIS A 174 -12.25 -15.20 -20.20
C HIS A 174 -13.30 -14.15 -20.59
N ILE A 175 -13.01 -12.86 -20.36
CA ILE A 175 -13.92 -11.76 -20.72
C ILE A 175 -13.76 -11.33 -22.18
N VAL A 176 -12.52 -11.29 -22.69
CA VAL A 176 -12.24 -10.65 -24.00
C VAL A 176 -12.29 -11.65 -25.15
N THR A 177 -12.01 -12.93 -24.92
CA THR A 177 -12.05 -13.94 -25.98
C THR A 177 -13.47 -14.12 -26.53
N PRO A 178 -14.52 -14.33 -25.72
CA PRO A 178 -15.89 -14.42 -26.22
C PRO A 178 -16.35 -13.15 -26.97
N LEU A 179 -15.85 -11.97 -26.52
CA LEU A 179 -16.20 -10.70 -27.15
C LEU A 179 -15.56 -10.53 -28.54
N ASN A 180 -14.36 -11.09 -28.76
CA ASN A 180 -13.68 -11.04 -30.06
C ASN A 180 -14.15 -12.15 -31.03
N GLU A 181 -14.70 -13.21 -30.48
CA GLU A 181 -15.22 -14.35 -31.24
C GLU A 181 -16.74 -14.25 -31.47
N LEU A 182 -17.36 -13.11 -31.15
CA LEU A 182 -18.75 -12.81 -31.44
C LEU A 182 -18.98 -12.93 -32.96
N ASP A 183 -19.60 -14.03 -33.37
CA ASP A 183 -20.13 -14.17 -34.75
C ASP A 183 -21.38 -13.29 -34.87
N LEU A 184 -21.18 -12.12 -35.47
CA LEU A 184 -22.26 -11.18 -35.72
C LEU A 184 -23.24 -11.65 -36.80
N GLU A 185 -22.91 -12.72 -37.51
CA GLU A 185 -23.79 -13.31 -38.55
C GLU A 185 -24.85 -14.26 -37.93
N HIS A 186 -24.50 -14.91 -36.78
CA HIS A 186 -25.40 -15.82 -36.09
C HIS A 186 -25.56 -15.44 -34.59
N PRO A 187 -26.17 -14.30 -34.30
CA PRO A 187 -26.23 -13.77 -32.96
C PRO A 187 -27.13 -14.57 -31.98
N ASP A 188 -27.96 -15.44 -32.48
CA ASP A 188 -28.89 -16.26 -31.67
C ASP A 188 -28.20 -17.49 -31.01
N GLU A 189 -26.98 -17.85 -31.42
CA GLU A 189 -26.19 -18.97 -30.89
C GLU A 189 -25.15 -18.54 -29.86
N ILE A 190 -25.14 -17.27 -29.46
CA ILE A 190 -24.14 -16.72 -28.57
C ILE A 190 -24.50 -17.02 -27.12
N ASP A 191 -23.81 -18.00 -26.51
CA ASP A 191 -23.83 -18.24 -25.06
C ASP A 191 -22.97 -17.20 -24.36
N THR A 192 -23.62 -16.12 -23.94
CA THR A 192 -22.92 -14.95 -23.36
C THR A 192 -23.43 -14.64 -21.94
N TYR A 193 -22.59 -13.95 -21.19
CA TYR A 193 -22.92 -13.45 -19.86
C TYR A 193 -24.21 -12.62 -19.88
N ASP A 194 -25.05 -12.77 -18.85
CA ASP A 194 -26.34 -12.07 -18.68
C ASP A 194 -26.21 -10.56 -18.82
N GLU A 195 -25.06 -9.97 -18.45
CA GLU A 195 -24.79 -8.54 -18.55
C GLU A 195 -24.69 -8.05 -20.01
N MET A 196 -24.40 -8.93 -20.96
CA MET A 196 -24.28 -8.60 -22.38
C MET A 196 -25.57 -8.82 -23.16
N ALA A 197 -26.55 -9.48 -22.59
CA ALA A 197 -27.83 -9.77 -23.25
C ALA A 197 -28.52 -8.49 -23.81
N PRO A 198 -28.56 -7.33 -23.13
CA PRO A 198 -29.14 -6.11 -23.68
C PRO A 198 -28.41 -5.58 -24.92
N PHE A 199 -27.08 -5.77 -24.96
CA PHE A 199 -26.24 -5.31 -26.07
C PHE A 199 -26.44 -6.18 -27.30
N ILE A 200 -26.50 -7.50 -27.13
CA ILE A 200 -26.76 -8.46 -28.18
C ILE A 200 -28.17 -8.26 -28.77
N THR A 201 -29.17 -8.06 -27.92
CA THR A 201 -30.53 -7.74 -28.37
C THR A 201 -30.55 -6.48 -29.24
N LYS A 202 -29.79 -5.45 -28.88
CA LYS A 202 -29.70 -4.23 -29.67
C LYS A 202 -29.02 -4.46 -31.02
N ILE A 203 -27.95 -5.24 -31.07
CA ILE A 203 -27.25 -5.61 -32.30
C ILE A 203 -28.18 -6.40 -33.20
N ASN A 204 -28.90 -7.40 -32.69
CA ASN A 204 -29.88 -8.19 -33.46
C ASN A 204 -30.98 -7.32 -34.08
N LYS A 205 -31.49 -6.36 -33.29
CA LYS A 205 -32.48 -5.43 -33.80
C LYS A 205 -31.93 -4.54 -34.91
N GLN A 206 -30.69 -4.05 -34.78
CA GLN A 206 -30.07 -3.25 -35.84
C GLN A 206 -29.81 -4.07 -37.10
N GLN A 207 -29.36 -5.32 -36.98
CA GLN A 207 -29.10 -6.20 -38.09
C GLN A 207 -30.39 -6.53 -38.87
N LYS A 208 -31.48 -6.87 -38.17
CA LYS A 208 -32.81 -7.06 -38.79
C LYS A 208 -33.26 -5.81 -39.55
N THR A 209 -33.00 -4.62 -38.97
CA THR A 209 -33.35 -3.36 -39.62
C THR A 209 -32.53 -3.15 -40.91
N ILE A 210 -31.24 -3.40 -40.88
CA ILE A 210 -30.32 -3.29 -42.02
C ILE A 210 -30.73 -4.29 -43.12
N GLN A 211 -31.01 -5.54 -42.77
CA GLN A 211 -31.45 -6.56 -43.72
C GLN A 211 -32.78 -6.14 -44.40
N LYS A 212 -33.72 -5.59 -43.64
CA LYS A 212 -34.97 -5.09 -44.19
C LYS A 212 -34.72 -3.94 -45.17
N GLN A 213 -33.92 -2.94 -44.78
CA GLN A 213 -33.56 -1.82 -45.67
C GLN A 213 -32.88 -2.30 -46.94
N LEU A 214 -31.97 -3.28 -46.83
CA LEU A 214 -31.26 -3.85 -47.98
C LEU A 214 -32.25 -4.59 -48.93
N SER A 215 -33.21 -5.33 -48.34
CA SER A 215 -34.23 -6.03 -49.15
C SER A 215 -35.17 -5.06 -49.86
N ASP A 216 -35.56 -3.98 -49.16
CA ASP A 216 -36.44 -2.96 -49.74
C ASP A 216 -35.70 -2.19 -50.86
N ALA A 217 -34.41 -1.85 -50.64
CA ALA A 217 -33.57 -1.22 -51.68
C ALA A 217 -33.39 -2.11 -52.90
N LYS A 218 -33.11 -3.43 -52.69
CA LYS A 218 -33.02 -4.39 -53.80
C LYS A 218 -34.34 -4.53 -54.57
N ARG A 219 -35.48 -4.48 -53.85
CA ARG A 219 -36.81 -4.52 -54.48
C ARG A 219 -37.03 -3.28 -55.32
N GLN A 220 -36.79 -2.09 -54.79
CA GLN A 220 -36.89 -0.83 -55.56
C GLN A 220 -36.00 -0.82 -56.80
N GLN A 221 -34.75 -1.28 -56.65
CA GLN A 221 -33.81 -1.37 -57.77
C GLN A 221 -34.34 -2.33 -58.87
N LYS A 222 -34.92 -3.46 -58.46
CA LYS A 222 -35.49 -4.43 -59.37
C LYS A 222 -36.73 -3.87 -60.05
N GLU A 223 -37.60 -3.21 -59.32
CA GLU A 223 -38.78 -2.51 -59.88
C GLU A 223 -38.35 -1.45 -60.88
N PHE A 224 -37.35 -0.63 -60.53
CA PHE A 224 -36.81 0.36 -61.47
C PHE A 224 -36.22 -0.28 -62.72
N GLN A 225 -35.47 -1.38 -62.58
CA GLN A 225 -34.94 -2.11 -63.76
C GLN A 225 -36.02 -2.67 -64.65
N ILE A 226 -37.13 -3.19 -64.07
CA ILE A 226 -38.26 -3.70 -64.81
C ILE A 226 -38.94 -2.55 -65.59
N ILE A 227 -39.19 -1.45 -64.97
CA ILE A 227 -39.79 -0.27 -65.58
C ILE A 227 -38.90 0.22 -66.76
N THR A 228 -37.58 0.39 -66.48
CA THR A 228 -36.60 0.86 -67.49
C THR A 228 -36.52 -0.14 -68.72
N ARG A 229 -36.62 -1.45 -68.43
CA ARG A 229 -36.58 -2.48 -69.47
C ARG A 229 -37.84 -2.54 -70.27
N GLN A 230 -39.03 -2.30 -69.72
CA GLN A 230 -40.31 -2.24 -70.43
C GLN A 230 -40.53 -0.96 -71.19
N MET A 231 -39.80 0.12 -70.85
CA MET A 231 -39.77 1.41 -71.57
C MET A 231 -38.84 1.34 -72.82
N GLN A 232 -38.81 0.22 -73.56
CA GLN A 232 -38.03 0.13 -74.80
C GLN A 232 -38.53 1.03 -75.92
N GLU A 233 -39.61 1.76 -75.71
CA GLU A 233 -40.12 2.78 -76.57
C GLU A 233 -39.92 4.15 -75.94
N GLY A 234 -38.85 4.80 -76.27
CA GLY A 234 -38.42 6.16 -76.04
C GLY A 234 -39.05 6.94 -74.90
N LEU A 235 -38.27 7.22 -73.84
CA LEU A 235 -38.66 8.14 -72.82
C LEU A 235 -38.47 9.58 -73.31
N LEU A 236 -39.60 10.21 -73.65
CA LEU A 236 -39.59 11.64 -73.98
C LEU A 236 -39.74 12.44 -72.68
N VAL A 237 -38.66 13.02 -72.18
CA VAL A 237 -38.71 13.97 -71.09
C VAL A 237 -39.02 15.33 -71.67
N ILE A 238 -40.27 15.77 -71.49
CA ILE A 238 -40.67 17.11 -71.93
C ILE A 238 -40.41 18.07 -70.75
N ASP A 239 -39.43 18.94 -70.94
CA ASP A 239 -39.28 20.12 -70.08
C ASP A 239 -40.34 21.13 -70.45
N THR A 240 -41.14 21.60 -69.47
CA THR A 240 -42.21 22.57 -69.65
C THR A 240 -41.73 23.96 -70.06
N GLN A 241 -40.42 24.15 -70.29
CA GLN A 241 -39.83 25.42 -70.71
C GLN A 241 -39.34 25.47 -72.18
N THR A 242 -39.46 24.37 -72.95
CA THR A 242 -39.12 24.41 -74.39
C THR A 242 -40.32 24.88 -75.18
N ARG A 243 -40.33 26.16 -75.50
CA ARG A 243 -41.11 26.73 -76.59
C ARG A 243 -40.62 26.16 -77.92
N SER A 244 -41.47 25.47 -78.65
CA SER A 244 -41.26 25.14 -80.03
C SER A 244 -41.23 26.42 -80.87
N GLU A 245 -40.14 26.68 -81.52
CA GLU A 245 -40.15 27.46 -82.78
C GLU A 245 -40.57 26.60 -83.95
#